data_48bfd8aaec2d7710b961fefdfe767476
#
_entry.id   48bfd8aaec2d7710b961fefdfe767476
#
_cell.length_a   1.000
_cell.length_b   1.000
_cell.length_c   1.000
_cell.angle_alpha   90.00
_cell.angle_beta   90.00
_cell.angle_gamma   90.00
#
_symmetry.space_group_name_H-M   'P 1'
#
loop_
_entity.id
_entity.type
_entity.pdbx_description
1 polymer ?
#
loop_
_entity_poly.entity_id
_entity_poly.type
_entity_poly.pdbx_seq_one_letter_code
_entity_poly.pdbx_strand_id
1 'polypeptide(L)'
;MIPELNYLKETGFLDVQAIYTAPGLHQVPEELEIQLQKQLEIAKKSAKKIIVVFGGKYCYINMRDSYRTIDTVIEEMREDGYYIARTEVENCLDMLATVDERKTLAEGQKVWFCTPGWLKYRDMVFKGWDKANANENFPQYTGGGIMLDTIGFFDDYAMEHIEEILDFSDWASIPLESRTVGLERLKDVLISAMAEEDRL
;
A
#
# COMPACT_ATOMS: atom_id res chain seq x y z
N MET A 1 0.55 -1.04 3.63
CA MET A 1 -0.02 -2.40 3.87
C MET A 1 0.85 -3.33 4.74
N ILE A 2 2.17 -3.09 4.92
CA ILE A 2 3.01 -3.97 5.77
C ILE A 2 2.50 -4.02 7.23
N PRO A 3 2.21 -2.88 7.90
CA PRO A 3 1.70 -2.92 9.26
C PRO A 3 0.38 -3.71 9.39
N GLU A 4 -0.55 -3.46 8.49
CA GLU A 4 -1.88 -4.09 8.49
C GLU A 4 -1.80 -5.61 8.22
N LEU A 5 -0.95 -6.03 7.26
CA LEU A 5 -0.74 -7.45 6.97
C LEU A 5 -0.04 -8.17 8.12
N ASN A 6 0.92 -7.53 8.79
CA ASN A 6 1.53 -8.09 9.98
C ASN A 6 0.51 -8.26 11.11
N TYR A 7 -0.32 -7.25 11.35
CA TYR A 7 -1.40 -7.33 12.33
C TYR A 7 -2.38 -8.49 12.04
N LEU A 8 -2.78 -8.67 10.77
CA LEU A 8 -3.65 -9.78 10.38
C LEU A 8 -2.98 -11.16 10.58
N LYS A 9 -1.65 -11.25 10.45
CA LYS A 9 -0.89 -12.47 10.77
C LYS A 9 -0.82 -12.70 12.28
N GLU A 10 -0.48 -11.69 13.05
CA GLU A 10 -0.35 -11.75 14.51
C GLU A 10 -1.68 -12.10 15.19
N THR A 11 -2.79 -11.62 14.63
CA THR A 11 -4.15 -11.94 15.13
C THR A 11 -4.70 -13.27 14.61
N GLY A 12 -3.92 -14.01 13.80
CA GLY A 12 -4.29 -15.33 13.30
C GLY A 12 -5.30 -15.35 12.15
N PHE A 13 -5.61 -14.19 11.57
CA PHE A 13 -6.46 -14.15 10.37
C PHE A 13 -5.74 -14.67 9.11
N LEU A 14 -4.43 -14.37 8.98
CA LEU A 14 -3.60 -14.84 7.88
C LEU A 14 -2.59 -15.87 8.38
N ASP A 15 -2.73 -17.11 7.95
CA ASP A 15 -1.73 -18.17 8.11
C ASP A 15 -0.95 -18.34 6.80
N VAL A 16 -0.08 -17.38 6.51
CA VAL A 16 0.69 -17.34 5.25
C VAL A 16 2.13 -16.87 5.49
N GLN A 17 3.02 -17.30 4.62
CA GLN A 17 4.34 -16.67 4.52
C GLN A 17 4.20 -15.34 3.75
N ALA A 18 4.51 -14.22 4.40
CA ALA A 18 4.55 -12.93 3.74
C ALA A 18 5.98 -12.59 3.29
N ILE A 19 6.10 -12.10 2.05
CA ILE A 19 7.35 -11.62 1.46
C ILE A 19 7.09 -10.19 1.01
N TYR A 20 7.95 -9.25 1.41
CA TYR A 20 7.71 -7.84 1.16
C TYR A 20 8.70 -7.28 0.13
N THR A 21 8.19 -6.42 -0.75
CA THR A 21 9.03 -5.48 -1.49
C THR A 21 9.39 -4.29 -0.60
N ALA A 22 10.44 -3.55 -0.96
CA ALA A 22 10.78 -2.33 -0.22
C ALA A 22 9.64 -1.28 -0.32
N PRO A 23 9.36 -0.53 0.75
CA PRO A 23 8.43 0.59 0.69
C PRO A 23 8.86 1.68 -0.30
N GLY A 24 7.89 2.39 -0.88
CA GLY A 24 8.16 3.54 -1.76
C GLY A 24 8.55 3.21 -3.21
N LEU A 25 8.62 1.95 -3.60
CA LEU A 25 9.04 1.52 -4.95
C LEU A 25 8.14 2.04 -6.08
N HIS A 26 6.92 2.44 -5.79
CA HIS A 26 6.04 3.06 -6.80
C HIS A 26 6.62 4.37 -7.39
N GLN A 27 7.59 4.99 -6.71
CA GLN A 27 8.32 6.16 -7.21
C GLN A 27 9.50 5.80 -8.13
N VAL A 28 9.89 4.52 -8.17
CA VAL A 28 11.00 4.00 -8.97
C VAL A 28 10.51 2.76 -9.74
N PRO A 29 9.72 2.96 -10.81
CA PRO A 29 9.03 1.87 -11.51
C PRO A 29 9.94 0.71 -11.94
N GLU A 30 11.13 1.00 -12.46
CA GLU A 30 12.05 -0.04 -12.89
C GLU A 30 12.58 -0.90 -11.72
N GLU A 31 12.78 -0.31 -10.53
CA GLU A 31 13.15 -1.07 -9.34
C GLU A 31 11.97 -1.90 -8.83
N LEU A 32 10.74 -1.39 -8.96
CA LEU A 32 9.53 -2.12 -8.58
C LEU A 32 9.41 -3.41 -9.42
N GLU A 33 9.59 -3.33 -10.74
CA GLU A 33 9.55 -4.50 -11.61
C GLU A 33 10.57 -5.56 -11.20
N ILE A 34 11.83 -5.16 -11.04
CA ILE A 34 12.93 -6.07 -10.66
C ILE A 34 12.64 -6.73 -9.30
N GLN A 35 12.18 -5.96 -8.32
CA GLN A 35 11.87 -6.51 -7.01
C GLN A 35 10.65 -7.42 -7.04
N LEU A 36 9.60 -7.08 -7.78
CA LEU A 36 8.41 -7.93 -7.92
C LEU A 36 8.80 -9.29 -8.51
N GLN A 37 9.53 -9.32 -9.61
CA GLN A 37 10.01 -10.56 -10.23
C GLN A 37 10.83 -11.39 -9.24
N LYS A 38 11.80 -10.76 -8.56
CA LYS A 38 12.62 -11.44 -7.55
C LYS A 38 11.79 -12.04 -6.42
N GLN A 39 10.80 -11.31 -5.89
CA GLN A 39 9.97 -11.80 -4.80
C GLN A 39 9.04 -12.92 -5.25
N LEU A 40 8.52 -12.88 -6.47
CA LEU A 40 7.75 -13.97 -7.06
C LEU A 40 8.59 -15.24 -7.22
N GLU A 41 9.82 -15.13 -7.70
CA GLU A 41 10.75 -16.27 -7.78
C GLU A 41 11.08 -16.87 -6.40
N ILE A 42 11.19 -16.04 -5.36
CA ILE A 42 11.37 -16.52 -3.99
C ILE A 42 10.10 -17.23 -3.51
N ALA A 43 8.93 -16.67 -3.75
CA ALA A 43 7.65 -17.23 -3.34
C ALA A 43 7.38 -18.59 -4.00
N LYS A 44 7.70 -18.75 -5.28
CA LYS A 44 7.58 -20.02 -6.03
C LYS A 44 8.35 -21.18 -5.40
N LYS A 45 9.46 -20.90 -4.69
CA LYS A 45 10.25 -21.93 -4.01
C LYS A 45 9.55 -22.53 -2.81
N SER A 46 8.59 -21.82 -2.22
CA SER A 46 7.92 -22.21 -0.98
C SER A 46 6.41 -22.45 -1.12
N ALA A 47 5.77 -21.93 -2.17
CA ALA A 47 4.32 -22.01 -2.34
C ALA A 47 3.92 -22.17 -3.81
N LYS A 48 2.83 -22.90 -4.02
CA LYS A 48 2.15 -23.04 -5.32
C LYS A 48 1.10 -21.95 -5.54
N LYS A 49 0.57 -21.39 -4.46
CA LYS A 49 -0.43 -20.33 -4.46
C LYS A 49 0.19 -19.04 -3.92
N ILE A 50 0.21 -18.01 -4.74
CA ILE A 50 0.86 -16.74 -4.45
C ILE A 50 -0.17 -15.62 -4.66
N ILE A 51 -0.37 -14.79 -3.65
CA ILE A 51 -1.23 -13.61 -3.74
C ILE A 51 -0.36 -12.35 -3.68
N VAL A 52 -0.40 -11.57 -4.72
CA VAL A 52 0.29 -10.28 -4.82
C VAL A 52 -0.61 -9.19 -4.24
N VAL A 53 -0.29 -8.74 -3.04
CA VAL A 53 -1.03 -7.65 -2.37
C VAL A 53 -0.47 -6.31 -2.85
N PHE A 54 -1.03 -5.82 -3.94
CA PHE A 54 -0.62 -4.55 -4.55
C PHE A 54 -1.84 -3.79 -5.07
N GLY A 55 -1.94 -2.50 -4.74
CA GLY A 55 -2.92 -1.61 -5.33
C GLY A 55 -2.38 -0.99 -6.60
N GLY A 56 -3.25 -0.77 -7.56
CA GLY A 56 -2.89 -0.13 -8.81
C GLY A 56 -2.93 -1.07 -10.01
N LYS A 57 -4.14 -1.36 -10.46
CA LYS A 57 -4.37 -2.04 -11.73
C LYS A 57 -3.59 -1.41 -12.90
N TYR A 58 -3.40 -0.09 -12.83
CA TYR A 58 -2.70 0.71 -13.85
C TYR A 58 -1.35 1.24 -13.35
N CYS A 59 -0.74 0.59 -12.37
CA CYS A 59 0.57 1.01 -11.90
C CYS A 59 1.62 0.71 -12.97
N TYR A 60 2.18 1.76 -13.54
CA TYR A 60 3.27 1.62 -14.49
C TYR A 60 4.53 1.13 -13.75
N ILE A 61 5.16 0.14 -14.31
CA ILE A 61 6.42 -0.41 -13.82
C ILE A 61 7.57 -0.17 -14.79
N ASN A 62 7.27 0.51 -15.90
CA ASN A 62 8.25 0.94 -16.89
C ASN A 62 7.85 2.32 -17.43
N MET A 63 8.69 3.33 -17.23
CA MET A 63 8.46 4.71 -17.71
C MET A 63 8.45 4.84 -19.23
N ARG A 64 9.04 3.88 -19.94
CA ARG A 64 9.13 3.89 -21.40
C ARG A 64 8.00 3.11 -22.09
N ASP A 65 7.32 2.24 -21.33
CA ASP A 65 6.23 1.43 -21.82
C ASP A 65 5.04 1.53 -20.85
N SER A 66 4.08 2.38 -21.20
CA SER A 66 2.89 2.62 -20.39
C SER A 66 1.91 1.44 -20.35
N TYR A 67 2.09 0.44 -21.20
CA TYR A 67 1.30 -0.79 -21.19
C TYR A 67 1.88 -1.87 -20.27
N ARG A 68 3.15 -1.69 -19.85
CA ARG A 68 3.78 -2.61 -18.93
C ARG A 68 3.36 -2.31 -17.50
N THR A 69 2.55 -3.19 -16.94
CA THR A 69 1.96 -3.06 -15.61
C THR A 69 2.36 -4.24 -14.71
N ILE A 70 1.99 -4.19 -13.44
CA ILE A 70 2.16 -5.32 -12.52
C ILE A 70 1.45 -6.58 -13.03
N ASP A 71 0.25 -6.42 -13.61
CA ASP A 71 -0.50 -7.56 -14.17
C ASP A 71 0.26 -8.19 -15.35
N THR A 72 0.95 -7.39 -16.17
CA THR A 72 1.81 -7.91 -17.25
C THR A 72 2.93 -8.77 -16.70
N VAL A 73 3.61 -8.33 -15.65
CA VAL A 73 4.69 -9.11 -15.02
C VAL A 73 4.15 -10.39 -14.38
N ILE A 74 3.01 -10.32 -13.71
CA ILE A 74 2.37 -11.51 -13.13
C ILE A 74 2.06 -12.53 -14.24
N GLU A 75 1.51 -12.08 -15.37
CA GLU A 75 1.18 -12.96 -16.50
C GLU A 75 2.42 -13.61 -17.10
N GLU A 76 3.50 -12.85 -17.32
CA GLU A 76 4.78 -13.37 -17.81
C GLU A 76 5.42 -14.39 -16.84
N MET A 77 5.13 -14.26 -15.53
CA MET A 77 5.68 -15.14 -14.51
C MET A 77 4.77 -16.33 -14.18
N ARG A 78 3.61 -16.42 -14.82
CA ARG A 78 2.77 -17.61 -14.70
C ARG A 78 3.44 -18.82 -15.34
N GLU A 79 3.38 -19.93 -14.63
CA GLU A 79 3.91 -21.23 -15.05
C GLU A 79 2.94 -22.31 -14.63
N ASP A 80 2.95 -23.44 -15.36
CA ASP A 80 2.10 -24.58 -15.02
C ASP A 80 2.35 -25.05 -13.58
N GLY A 81 1.27 -25.22 -12.85
CA GLY A 81 1.28 -25.66 -11.44
C GLY A 81 1.52 -24.54 -10.42
N TYR A 82 1.52 -23.27 -10.84
CA TYR A 82 1.48 -22.13 -9.94
C TYR A 82 0.21 -21.30 -10.17
N TYR A 83 -0.45 -20.94 -9.08
CA TYR A 83 -1.50 -19.94 -9.08
C TYR A 83 -0.95 -18.62 -8.57
N ILE A 84 -0.96 -17.58 -9.40
CA ILE A 84 -0.53 -16.24 -9.02
C ILE A 84 -1.68 -15.28 -9.32
N ALA A 85 -2.23 -14.66 -8.27
CA ALA A 85 -3.28 -13.66 -8.37
C ALA A 85 -2.86 -12.35 -7.70
N ARG A 86 -3.47 -11.24 -8.10
CA ARG A 86 -3.30 -9.94 -7.45
C ARG A 86 -4.63 -9.50 -6.83
N THR A 87 -4.54 -8.71 -5.76
CA THR A 87 -5.71 -8.03 -5.19
C THR A 87 -6.34 -7.07 -6.21
N GLU A 88 -7.63 -7.22 -6.50
CA GLU A 88 -8.35 -6.43 -7.51
C GLU A 88 -8.81 -5.07 -6.96
N VAL A 89 -7.87 -4.15 -6.75
CA VAL A 89 -8.15 -2.77 -6.34
C VAL A 89 -7.37 -1.78 -7.22
N GLU A 90 -7.86 -0.56 -7.36
CA GLU A 90 -7.21 0.45 -8.20
C GLU A 90 -5.95 1.03 -7.55
N ASN A 91 -5.96 1.23 -6.23
CA ASN A 91 -4.82 1.73 -5.47
C ASN A 91 -4.79 1.15 -4.05
N CYS A 92 -3.66 1.35 -3.34
CA CYS A 92 -3.49 0.78 -1.99
C CYS A 92 -4.52 1.30 -0.97
N LEU A 93 -5.02 2.51 -1.11
CA LEU A 93 -6.02 3.07 -0.22
C LEU A 93 -7.37 2.34 -0.36
N ASP A 94 -7.68 1.83 -1.57
CA ASP A 94 -8.92 1.09 -1.82
C ASP A 94 -8.97 -0.26 -1.09
N MET A 95 -7.84 -0.73 -0.57
CA MET A 95 -7.80 -1.90 0.32
C MET A 95 -8.34 -1.58 1.71
N LEU A 96 -8.30 -0.31 2.14
CA LEU A 96 -8.70 0.11 3.48
C LEU A 96 -10.05 0.84 3.48
N ALA A 97 -10.28 1.68 2.49
CA ALA A 97 -11.52 2.44 2.35
C ALA A 97 -11.84 2.67 0.87
N THR A 98 -13.10 2.52 0.49
CA THR A 98 -13.59 2.84 -0.85
C THR A 98 -13.44 4.32 -1.17
N VAL A 99 -13.56 4.67 -2.46
CA VAL A 99 -13.58 6.08 -2.89
C VAL A 99 -14.69 6.88 -2.18
N ASP A 100 -15.88 6.29 -1.99
CA ASP A 100 -17.01 6.99 -1.37
C ASP A 100 -16.85 7.13 0.14
N GLU A 101 -16.28 6.12 0.82
CA GLU A 101 -15.89 6.24 2.23
C GLU A 101 -14.84 7.36 2.41
N ARG A 102 -13.82 7.41 1.56
CA ARG A 102 -12.83 8.49 1.61
C ARG A 102 -13.42 9.87 1.31
N LYS A 103 -14.37 9.99 0.38
CA LYS A 103 -15.11 11.25 0.17
C LYS A 103 -15.88 11.68 1.41
N THR A 104 -16.51 10.74 2.10
CA THR A 104 -17.21 10.99 3.36
C THR A 104 -16.24 11.47 4.44
N LEU A 105 -15.10 10.78 4.62
CA LEU A 105 -14.06 11.16 5.56
C LEU A 105 -13.44 12.53 5.25
N ALA A 106 -13.36 12.90 3.99
CA ALA A 106 -12.83 14.19 3.56
C ALA A 106 -13.77 15.37 3.82
N GLU A 107 -15.06 15.13 4.11
CA GLU A 107 -16.05 16.17 4.42
C GLU A 107 -16.11 17.29 3.37
N GLY A 108 -15.91 16.95 2.09
CA GLY A 108 -15.89 17.91 0.98
C GLY A 108 -14.59 18.70 0.82
N GLN A 109 -13.60 18.44 1.65
CA GLN A 109 -12.29 19.09 1.56
C GLN A 109 -11.33 18.31 0.64
N LYS A 110 -10.31 18.99 0.12
CA LYS A 110 -9.22 18.33 -0.61
C LYS A 110 -8.19 17.79 0.36
N VAL A 111 -8.24 16.48 0.61
CA VAL A 111 -7.44 15.77 1.61
C VAL A 111 -6.43 14.86 0.94
N TRP A 112 -5.22 14.78 1.50
CA TRP A 112 -4.26 13.74 1.20
C TRP A 112 -4.49 12.53 2.09
N PHE A 113 -4.75 11.36 1.50
CA PHE A 113 -4.92 10.12 2.25
C PHE A 113 -3.64 9.31 2.26
N CYS A 114 -3.32 8.72 3.42
CA CYS A 114 -2.22 7.80 3.57
C CYS A 114 -2.59 6.59 4.45
N THR A 115 -1.65 5.66 4.59
CA THR A 115 -1.76 4.50 5.48
C THR A 115 -0.64 4.54 6.51
N PRO A 116 -0.70 3.77 7.61
CA PRO A 116 0.37 3.64 8.60
C PRO A 116 1.76 3.44 8.00
N GLY A 117 1.86 2.68 6.92
CA GLY A 117 3.14 2.43 6.25
C GLY A 117 3.81 3.68 5.67
N TRP A 118 3.05 4.73 5.33
CA TRP A 118 3.64 5.98 4.82
C TRP A 118 4.41 6.75 5.90
N LEU A 119 3.92 6.75 7.12
CA LEU A 119 4.61 7.36 8.25
C LEU A 119 5.76 6.49 8.73
N LYS A 120 5.48 5.20 8.99
CA LYS A 120 6.47 4.24 9.51
C LYS A 120 7.70 4.08 8.61
N TYR A 121 7.53 4.19 7.30
CA TYR A 121 8.62 4.02 6.31
C TYR A 121 8.88 5.31 5.53
N ARG A 122 8.66 6.46 6.17
CA ARG A 122 8.75 7.79 5.57
C ARG A 122 10.02 7.99 4.75
N ASP A 123 11.17 7.69 5.33
CA ASP A 123 12.48 7.90 4.69
C ASP A 123 12.66 7.07 3.41
N MET A 124 11.99 5.92 3.33
CA MET A 124 12.00 5.06 2.14
C MET A 124 10.97 5.53 1.12
N VAL A 125 9.77 5.90 1.58
CA VAL A 125 8.66 6.34 0.73
C VAL A 125 8.98 7.68 0.06
N PHE A 126 9.60 8.60 0.78
CA PHE A 126 9.98 9.92 0.29
C PHE A 126 11.49 10.06 0.07
N LYS A 127 12.16 8.95 -0.24
CA LYS A 127 13.59 8.94 -0.50
C LYS A 127 13.97 9.97 -1.58
N GLY A 128 14.84 10.89 -1.22
CA GLY A 128 15.32 11.96 -2.12
C GLY A 128 14.38 13.17 -2.22
N TRP A 129 13.28 13.19 -1.49
CA TRP A 129 12.44 14.38 -1.36
C TRP A 129 13.00 15.30 -0.29
N ASP A 130 13.20 16.55 -0.65
CA ASP A 130 13.46 17.63 0.29
C ASP A 130 12.18 18.42 0.61
N LYS A 131 12.32 19.50 1.41
CA LYS A 131 11.19 20.38 1.76
C LYS A 131 10.61 21.11 0.53
N ALA A 132 11.40 21.35 -0.52
CA ALA A 132 10.92 21.96 -1.75
C ALA A 132 9.99 21.01 -2.49
N ASN A 133 10.37 19.73 -2.64
CA ASN A 133 9.50 18.71 -3.21
C ASN A 133 8.19 18.58 -2.41
N ALA A 134 8.26 18.60 -1.08
CA ALA A 134 7.07 18.55 -0.24
C ALA A 134 6.17 19.77 -0.49
N ASN A 135 6.73 20.96 -0.50
CA ASN A 135 6.00 22.20 -0.73
C ASN A 135 5.36 22.31 -2.14
N GLU A 136 5.87 21.60 -3.12
CA GLU A 136 5.26 21.53 -4.45
C GLU A 136 4.05 20.58 -4.48
N ASN A 137 4.04 19.56 -3.63
CA ASN A 137 3.08 18.46 -3.73
C ASN A 137 1.97 18.49 -2.67
N PHE A 138 2.29 18.84 -1.41
CA PHE A 138 1.33 18.72 -0.30
C PHE A 138 0.40 19.93 -0.09
N PRO A 139 0.80 21.20 -0.24
CA PRO A 139 -0.06 22.35 0.08
C PRO A 139 -1.36 22.43 -0.73
N GLN A 140 -1.44 21.71 -1.84
CA GLN A 140 -2.70 21.60 -2.58
C GLN A 140 -3.81 20.88 -1.78
N TYR A 141 -3.47 20.13 -0.74
CA TYR A 141 -4.41 19.41 0.13
C TYR A 141 -4.82 20.30 1.31
N THR A 142 -5.70 21.26 1.02
CA THR A 142 -6.12 22.29 1.97
C THR A 142 -6.87 21.74 3.18
N GLY A 143 -7.38 20.52 3.11
CA GLY A 143 -7.99 19.78 4.22
C GLY A 143 -6.99 18.95 5.03
N GLY A 144 -5.67 19.08 4.72
CA GLY A 144 -4.64 18.32 5.44
C GLY A 144 -4.44 16.88 4.96
N GLY A 145 -3.79 16.09 5.78
CA GLY A 145 -3.55 14.67 5.59
C GLY A 145 -4.42 13.83 6.54
N ILE A 146 -5.03 12.77 6.02
CA ILE A 146 -5.78 11.79 6.80
C ILE A 146 -5.11 10.41 6.65
N MET A 147 -4.66 9.85 7.77
CA MET A 147 -4.24 8.46 7.84
C MET A 147 -5.47 7.57 8.03
N LEU A 148 -5.66 6.61 7.12
CA LEU A 148 -6.64 5.55 7.27
C LEU A 148 -6.06 4.50 8.23
N ASP A 149 -6.45 4.58 9.49
CA ASP A 149 -5.92 3.74 10.56
C ASP A 149 -6.88 2.58 10.87
N THR A 150 -6.45 1.37 10.55
CA THR A 150 -7.23 0.13 10.75
C THR A 150 -6.83 -0.64 11.99
N ILE A 151 -5.73 -0.27 12.64
CA ILE A 151 -5.08 -1.08 13.69
C ILE A 151 -4.71 -0.28 14.95
N GLY A 152 -5.13 1.00 15.06
CA GLY A 152 -4.76 1.89 16.17
C GLY A 152 -3.31 2.37 16.10
N PHE A 153 -2.70 2.29 14.93
CA PHE A 153 -1.28 2.60 14.74
C PHE A 153 -0.93 4.04 15.11
N PHE A 154 -1.81 5.00 14.80
CA PHE A 154 -1.48 6.41 14.97
C PHE A 154 -1.32 6.78 16.45
N ASP A 155 -2.24 6.32 17.30
CA ASP A 155 -2.20 6.61 18.73
C ASP A 155 -1.02 5.89 19.39
N ASP A 156 -0.80 4.62 19.07
CA ASP A 156 0.36 3.86 19.59
C ASP A 156 1.68 4.48 19.13
N TYR A 157 1.77 4.89 17.87
CA TYR A 157 2.96 5.53 17.32
C TYR A 157 3.22 6.91 17.95
N ALA A 158 2.16 7.68 18.21
CA ALA A 158 2.26 8.99 18.83
C ALA A 158 2.77 8.93 20.27
N MET A 159 2.51 7.84 21.00
CA MET A 159 3.02 7.69 22.38
C MET A 159 4.56 7.62 22.42
N GLU A 160 5.19 7.07 21.39
CA GLU A 160 6.64 6.87 21.36
C GLU A 160 7.38 7.80 20.37
N HIS A 161 6.66 8.27 19.33
CA HIS A 161 7.25 8.96 18.17
C HIS A 161 6.48 10.24 17.79
N ILE A 162 5.92 10.97 18.75
CA ILE A 162 5.15 12.20 18.47
C ILE A 162 5.96 13.21 17.63
N GLU A 163 7.27 13.31 17.91
CA GLU A 163 8.15 14.24 17.19
C GLU A 163 8.23 13.90 15.69
N GLU A 164 8.20 12.63 15.31
CA GLU A 164 8.22 12.22 13.91
C GLU A 164 6.92 12.59 13.18
N ILE A 165 5.77 12.55 13.86
CA ILE A 165 4.48 13.01 13.34
C ILE A 165 4.50 14.53 13.12
N LEU A 166 5.02 15.29 14.11
CA LEU A 166 5.15 16.74 14.02
C LEU A 166 6.13 17.15 12.91
N ASP A 167 7.28 16.48 12.84
CA ASP A 167 8.27 16.69 11.78
C ASP A 167 7.70 16.40 10.39
N PHE A 168 6.88 15.33 10.27
CA PHE A 168 6.21 15.03 9.01
C PHE A 168 5.25 16.16 8.63
N SER A 169 4.43 16.63 9.58
CA SER A 169 3.46 17.70 9.35
C SER A 169 4.15 19.03 8.98
N ASP A 170 5.27 19.37 9.64
CA ASP A 170 6.07 20.54 9.28
C ASP A 170 6.72 20.40 7.90
N TRP A 171 7.30 19.24 7.61
CA TRP A 171 7.93 18.95 6.33
C TRP A 171 6.93 19.00 5.18
N ALA A 172 5.74 18.39 5.35
CA ALA A 172 4.68 18.38 4.35
C ALA A 172 3.88 19.69 4.29
N SER A 173 4.03 20.56 5.30
CA SER A 173 3.27 21.81 5.46
C SER A 173 1.75 21.59 5.50
N ILE A 174 1.28 20.41 5.96
CA ILE A 174 -0.10 20.07 6.21
C ILE A 174 -0.25 19.33 7.54
N PRO A 175 -1.32 19.55 8.31
CA PRO A 175 -1.59 18.75 9.50
C PRO A 175 -1.86 17.30 9.08
N LEU A 176 -1.41 16.34 9.89
CA LEU A 176 -1.72 14.92 9.75
C LEU A 176 -2.60 14.49 10.92
N GLU A 177 -3.74 13.91 10.62
CA GLU A 177 -4.64 13.30 11.59
C GLU A 177 -4.98 11.86 11.19
N SER A 178 -5.49 11.07 12.13
CA SER A 178 -5.99 9.73 11.83
C SER A 178 -7.50 9.69 11.76
N ARG A 179 -8.01 8.75 10.96
CA ARG A 179 -9.40 8.30 11.00
C ARG A 179 -9.42 6.78 11.11
N THR A 180 -10.08 6.30 12.14
CA THR A 180 -10.27 4.86 12.32
C THR A 180 -11.18 4.32 11.22
N VAL A 181 -10.69 3.30 10.51
CA VAL A 181 -11.47 2.52 9.54
C VAL A 181 -11.35 1.03 9.88
N GLY A 182 -12.33 0.22 9.45
CA GLY A 182 -12.32 -1.20 9.76
C GLY A 182 -11.30 -1.99 8.90
N LEU A 183 -10.91 -3.16 9.40
CA LEU A 183 -10.08 -4.12 8.65
C LEU A 183 -10.89 -5.01 7.71
N GLU A 184 -12.22 -4.97 7.80
CA GLU A 184 -13.12 -5.88 7.08
C GLU A 184 -12.88 -5.80 5.57
N ARG A 185 -12.73 -4.59 5.04
CA ARG A 185 -12.47 -4.41 3.61
C ARG A 185 -11.15 -5.04 3.17
N LEU A 186 -10.07 -4.87 3.93
CA LEU A 186 -8.79 -5.51 3.62
C LEU A 186 -8.94 -7.04 3.65
N LYS A 187 -9.64 -7.58 4.66
CA LYS A 187 -9.92 -9.01 4.76
C LYS A 187 -10.69 -9.51 3.54
N ASP A 188 -11.75 -8.81 3.13
CA ASP A 188 -12.58 -9.19 1.98
C ASP A 188 -11.79 -9.18 0.67
N VAL A 189 -10.95 -8.17 0.46
CA VAL A 189 -10.06 -8.08 -0.71
C VAL A 189 -9.08 -9.25 -0.74
N LEU A 190 -8.50 -9.62 0.41
CA LEU A 190 -7.58 -10.76 0.51
C LEU A 190 -8.31 -12.09 0.29
N ILE A 191 -9.47 -12.29 0.91
CA ILE A 191 -10.31 -13.50 0.73
C ILE A 191 -10.68 -13.65 -0.74
N SER A 192 -11.12 -12.57 -1.40
CA SER A 192 -11.48 -12.59 -2.82
C SER A 192 -10.32 -13.02 -3.69
N ALA A 193 -9.12 -12.45 -3.49
CA ALA A 193 -7.93 -12.84 -4.24
C ALA A 193 -7.50 -14.30 -3.97
N MET A 194 -7.74 -14.81 -2.76
CA MET A 194 -7.48 -16.21 -2.41
C MET A 194 -8.50 -17.18 -2.99
N ALA A 195 -9.74 -16.75 -3.21
CA ALA A 195 -10.83 -17.62 -3.67
C ALA A 195 -10.91 -17.76 -5.21
N GLU A 196 -10.20 -16.97 -5.98
CA GLU A 196 -10.27 -16.97 -7.45
C GLU A 196 -9.78 -18.28 -8.11
N GLU A 197 -8.97 -19.08 -7.40
CA GLU A 197 -8.48 -20.38 -7.88
C GLU A 197 -9.62 -21.36 -8.22
N ASP A 198 -10.75 -21.26 -7.53
CA ASP A 198 -11.90 -22.17 -7.74
C ASP A 198 -12.71 -21.84 -9.01
N ARG A 199 -12.31 -20.85 -9.80
CA ARG A 199 -13.02 -20.37 -10.99
C ARG A 199 -12.32 -20.70 -12.32
N LEU A 200 -11.14 -21.30 -12.28
CA LEU A 200 -10.35 -21.73 -13.44
C LEU A 200 -10.38 -23.26 -13.59
#